data_0012cd12e288cf1b2d358de85808fb72
#
_entry.id   0012cd12e288cf1b2d358de85808fb72
#
_cell.length_a   1.000
_cell.length_b   1.000
_cell.length_c   1.000
_cell.angle_alpha   90.00
_cell.angle_beta   90.00
_cell.angle_gamma   90.00
#
_symmetry.space_group_name_H-M   'P 1'
#
loop_
_entity.id
_entity.type
_entity.pdbx_description
1 polymer ?
#
loop_
_entity_poly.entity_id
_entity_poly.type
_entity_poly.pdbx_seq_one_letter_code
_entity_poly.pdbx_strand_id
1 'polypeptide(L)'
;MKPEEKKLLRLLETLSAEQQNTVFAFVEFLAARNPAAEAAIPQEPLAVPRPAEESVVKAIKRLRKTYPMLNPDKLLHETSGLMMKHVMHGKPAVEVIDELEVLFARHYEKHAEDSV
;
A
#
# COMPACT_ATOMS: atom_id res chain seq x y z
N MET A 1 -23.29 10.51 -11.42
CA MET A 1 -21.91 10.31 -10.93
C MET A 1 -21.58 11.35 -9.86
N LYS A 2 -20.99 10.91 -8.76
CA LYS A 2 -20.63 11.79 -7.65
C LYS A 2 -19.50 12.73 -8.05
N PRO A 3 -19.40 13.94 -7.44
CA PRO A 3 -18.30 14.87 -7.75
C PRO A 3 -16.92 14.28 -7.55
N GLU A 4 -16.75 13.43 -6.55
CA GLU A 4 -15.48 12.76 -6.26
C GLU A 4 -15.09 11.79 -7.37
N GLU A 5 -16.07 11.07 -7.93
CA GLU A 5 -15.84 10.16 -9.04
C GLU A 5 -15.43 10.91 -10.30
N LYS A 6 -16.07 12.05 -10.55
CA LYS A 6 -15.72 12.91 -11.68
C LYS A 6 -14.31 13.46 -11.54
N LYS A 7 -13.95 13.88 -10.32
CA LYS A 7 -12.61 14.37 -10.03
C LYS A 7 -11.57 13.28 -10.26
N LEU A 8 -11.84 12.06 -9.80
CA LEU A 8 -10.95 10.92 -9.98
C LEU A 8 -10.70 10.63 -11.45
N LEU A 9 -11.77 10.57 -12.25
CA LEU A 9 -11.66 10.33 -13.68
C LEU A 9 -10.84 11.43 -14.38
N ARG A 10 -11.06 12.68 -13.99
CA ARG A 10 -10.33 13.81 -14.55
C ARG A 10 -8.85 13.73 -14.22
N LEU A 11 -8.51 13.38 -12.99
CA LEU A 11 -7.12 13.20 -12.58
C LEU A 11 -6.47 12.03 -13.33
N LEU A 12 -7.19 10.93 -13.51
CA LEU A 12 -6.68 9.77 -14.25
C LEU A 12 -6.35 10.13 -15.69
N GLU A 13 -7.16 10.97 -16.33
CA GLU A 13 -6.92 11.42 -17.69
C GLU A 13 -5.61 12.19 -17.84
N THR A 14 -5.12 12.83 -16.77
CA THR A 14 -3.86 13.59 -16.81
C THR A 14 -2.64 12.69 -16.68
N LEU A 15 -2.81 11.42 -16.35
CA LEU A 15 -1.71 10.48 -16.14
C LEU A 15 -1.33 9.76 -17.43
N SER A 16 -0.06 9.34 -17.53
CA SER A 16 0.38 8.48 -18.61
C SER A 16 -0.30 7.10 -18.49
N ALA A 17 -0.28 6.31 -19.59
CA ALA A 17 -0.85 4.96 -19.56
C ALA A 17 -0.19 4.09 -18.47
N GLU A 18 1.12 4.21 -18.30
CA GLU A 18 1.85 3.47 -17.27
C GLU A 18 1.40 3.86 -15.87
N GLN A 19 1.25 5.17 -15.63
CA GLN A 19 0.76 5.67 -14.34
C GLN A 19 -0.66 5.23 -14.05
N GLN A 20 -1.54 5.24 -15.06
CA GLN A 20 -2.91 4.77 -14.93
C GLN A 20 -2.94 3.29 -14.55
N ASN A 21 -2.09 2.47 -15.17
CA ASN A 21 -2.00 1.05 -14.84
C ASN A 21 -1.57 0.82 -13.40
N THR A 22 -0.64 1.64 -12.89
CA THR A 22 -0.21 1.57 -11.49
C THR A 22 -1.38 1.86 -10.54
N VAL A 23 -2.16 2.89 -10.85
CA VAL A 23 -3.33 3.26 -10.04
C VAL A 23 -4.39 2.15 -10.06
N PHE A 24 -4.70 1.59 -11.22
CA PHE A 24 -5.67 0.51 -11.34
C PHE A 24 -5.23 -0.72 -10.56
N ALA A 25 -3.97 -1.10 -10.64
CA ALA A 25 -3.45 -2.24 -9.88
C ALA A 25 -3.60 -2.03 -8.37
N PHE A 26 -3.36 -0.80 -7.90
CA PHE A 26 -3.53 -0.47 -6.48
C PHE A 26 -4.99 -0.55 -6.05
N VAL A 27 -5.90 -0.03 -6.86
CA VAL A 27 -7.34 -0.08 -6.59
C VAL A 27 -7.82 -1.54 -6.56
N GLU A 28 -7.40 -2.36 -7.52
CA GLU A 28 -7.75 -3.78 -7.55
C GLU A 28 -7.26 -4.50 -6.30
N PHE A 29 -6.04 -4.18 -5.86
CA PHE A 29 -5.48 -4.74 -4.64
C PHE A 29 -6.35 -4.41 -3.43
N LEU A 30 -6.77 -3.16 -3.29
CA LEU A 30 -7.62 -2.75 -2.18
C LEU A 30 -9.00 -3.43 -2.24
N ALA A 31 -9.57 -3.56 -3.44
CA ALA A 31 -10.88 -4.17 -3.63
C ALA A 31 -10.87 -5.68 -3.37
N ALA A 32 -9.73 -6.33 -3.56
CA ALA A 32 -9.59 -7.77 -3.41
C ALA A 32 -9.38 -8.21 -1.95
N ARG A 33 -9.39 -7.30 -0.99
CA ARG A 33 -9.24 -7.66 0.42
C ARG A 33 -10.33 -8.64 0.84
N ASN A 34 -9.91 -9.74 1.47
CA ASN A 34 -10.82 -10.76 1.96
C ASN A 34 -10.84 -10.77 3.50
N PRO A 35 -11.93 -10.26 4.12
CA PRO A 35 -12.01 -10.23 5.60
C PRO A 35 -12.01 -11.61 6.24
N ALA A 36 -12.44 -12.64 5.51
CA ALA A 36 -12.48 -14.00 6.05
C ALA A 36 -11.08 -14.59 6.31
N ALA A 37 -10.06 -14.05 5.67
CA ALA A 37 -8.68 -14.48 5.88
C ALA A 37 -8.08 -14.00 7.21
N GLU A 38 -8.77 -13.13 7.92
CA GLU A 38 -8.27 -12.53 9.16
C GLU A 38 -8.40 -13.45 10.40
N ALA A 39 -9.10 -14.58 10.27
CA ALA A 39 -9.40 -15.45 11.41
C ALA A 39 -8.19 -16.11 12.08
N ALA A 40 -7.03 -16.17 11.42
CA ALA A 40 -5.81 -16.79 11.95
C ALA A 40 -4.58 -15.96 11.62
N ILE A 41 -4.55 -14.71 12.09
CA ILE A 41 -3.50 -13.76 11.75
C ILE A 41 -2.28 -13.95 12.65
N PRO A 42 -1.08 -14.20 12.08
CA PRO A 42 0.15 -14.20 12.85
C PRO A 42 0.40 -12.84 13.52
N GLN A 43 0.96 -12.85 14.72
CA GLN A 43 1.26 -11.61 15.48
C GLN A 43 2.72 -11.18 15.37
N GLU A 44 3.52 -11.91 14.61
CA GLU A 44 4.92 -11.57 14.36
C GLU A 44 5.15 -11.39 12.87
N PRO A 45 6.06 -10.50 12.47
CA PRO A 45 6.35 -10.30 11.05
C PRO A 45 6.85 -11.59 10.40
N LEU A 46 6.34 -11.87 9.19
CA LEU A 46 6.79 -13.01 8.40
C LEU A 46 8.03 -12.62 7.60
N ALA A 47 8.93 -13.57 7.40
CA ALA A 47 10.15 -13.34 6.64
C ALA A 47 9.86 -13.42 5.13
N VAL A 48 9.44 -12.31 4.54
CA VAL A 48 9.20 -12.22 3.11
C VAL A 48 10.32 -11.37 2.49
N PRO A 49 11.23 -11.95 1.70
CA PRO A 49 12.38 -11.21 1.18
C PRO A 49 11.96 -10.13 0.17
N ARG A 50 12.71 -9.01 0.20
CA ARG A 50 12.52 -7.94 -0.77
C ARG A 50 13.18 -8.34 -2.10
N PRO A 51 12.43 -8.36 -3.23
CA PRO A 51 13.03 -8.62 -4.53
C PRO A 51 14.01 -7.53 -4.95
N ALA A 52 14.95 -7.86 -5.83
CA ALA A 52 15.88 -6.89 -6.40
C ALA A 52 15.15 -5.83 -7.22
N GLU A 53 14.10 -6.24 -7.92
CA GLU A 53 13.24 -5.33 -8.68
C GLU A 53 11.81 -5.51 -8.20
N GLU A 54 11.18 -4.41 -7.82
CA GLU A 54 9.83 -4.45 -7.25
C GLU A 54 9.10 -3.16 -7.59
N SER A 55 7.83 -3.27 -7.99
CA SER A 55 6.97 -2.11 -8.13
C SER A 55 6.43 -1.69 -6.76
N VAL A 56 5.97 -0.44 -6.66
CA VAL A 56 5.37 0.06 -5.41
C VAL A 56 4.17 -0.79 -5.00
N VAL A 57 3.31 -1.17 -5.96
CA VAL A 57 2.14 -2.02 -5.67
C VAL A 57 2.56 -3.38 -5.14
N LYS A 58 3.57 -3.99 -5.74
CA LYS A 58 4.08 -5.30 -5.28
C LYS A 58 4.71 -5.18 -3.90
N ALA A 59 5.39 -4.07 -3.61
CA ALA A 59 5.96 -3.80 -2.30
C ALA A 59 4.88 -3.72 -1.22
N ILE A 60 3.76 -3.04 -1.51
CA ILE A 60 2.64 -2.96 -0.58
C ILE A 60 2.07 -4.34 -0.30
N LYS A 61 1.88 -5.16 -1.35
CA LYS A 61 1.40 -6.54 -1.20
C LYS A 61 2.37 -7.37 -0.35
N ARG A 62 3.66 -7.22 -0.61
CA ARG A 62 4.71 -7.93 0.15
C ARG A 62 4.68 -7.53 1.62
N LEU A 63 4.60 -6.23 1.91
CA LEU A 63 4.58 -5.72 3.28
C LEU A 63 3.31 -6.13 4.02
N ARG A 64 2.18 -6.23 3.32
CA ARG A 64 0.95 -6.76 3.94
C ARG A 64 1.10 -8.22 4.33
N LYS A 65 1.84 -9.00 3.54
CA LYS A 65 2.14 -10.39 3.90
C LYS A 65 3.13 -10.46 5.06
N THR A 66 4.10 -9.54 5.08
CA THR A 66 5.09 -9.46 6.16
C THR A 66 4.44 -9.09 7.49
N TYR A 67 3.49 -8.17 7.46
CA TYR A 67 2.81 -7.63 8.66
C TYR A 67 1.30 -7.89 8.62
N PRO A 68 0.87 -9.16 8.62
CA PRO A 68 -0.56 -9.46 8.49
C PRO A 68 -1.40 -9.00 9.69
N MET A 69 -0.76 -8.75 10.84
CA MET A 69 -1.42 -8.29 12.05
C MET A 69 -1.86 -6.82 11.99
N LEU A 70 -1.30 -6.04 11.05
CA LEU A 70 -1.63 -4.62 10.97
C LEU A 70 -2.96 -4.40 10.25
N ASN A 71 -3.75 -3.45 10.77
CA ASN A 71 -5.01 -3.08 10.13
C ASN A 71 -4.74 -2.22 8.90
N PRO A 72 -5.09 -2.68 7.69
CA PRO A 72 -4.83 -1.92 6.46
C PRO A 72 -5.51 -0.56 6.45
N ASP A 73 -6.66 -0.42 7.13
CA ASP A 73 -7.39 0.84 7.15
C ASP A 73 -6.62 1.94 7.88
N LYS A 74 -5.85 1.57 8.92
CA LYS A 74 -5.01 2.51 9.65
C LYS A 74 -3.81 2.98 8.82
N LEU A 75 -3.36 2.14 7.88
CA LEU A 75 -2.22 2.44 7.01
C LEU A 75 -2.64 3.13 5.71
N LEU A 76 -3.92 3.06 5.37
CA LEU A 76 -4.42 3.48 4.06
C LEU A 76 -4.07 4.92 3.72
N HIS A 77 -4.25 5.84 4.66
CA HIS A 77 -3.99 7.26 4.41
C HIS A 77 -2.53 7.51 4.05
N GLU A 78 -1.61 7.00 4.84
CA GLU A 78 -0.18 7.20 4.63
C GLU A 78 0.31 6.44 3.39
N THR A 79 -0.17 5.22 3.19
CA THR A 79 0.17 4.40 2.03
C THR A 79 -0.30 5.07 0.74
N SER A 80 -1.53 5.60 0.75
CA SER A 80 -2.08 6.32 -0.40
C SER A 80 -1.28 7.60 -0.68
N GLY A 81 -0.85 8.31 0.36
CA GLY A 81 -0.02 9.49 0.22
C GLY A 81 1.30 9.18 -0.48
N LEU A 82 1.95 8.08 -0.11
CA LEU A 82 3.20 7.65 -0.75
C LEU A 82 2.96 7.21 -2.20
N MET A 83 1.86 6.51 -2.45
CA MET A 83 1.49 6.12 -3.82
C MET A 83 1.29 7.35 -4.69
N MET A 84 0.61 8.38 -4.17
CA MET A 84 0.38 9.61 -4.91
C MET A 84 1.69 10.35 -5.23
N LYS A 85 2.65 10.36 -4.32
CA LYS A 85 3.97 10.94 -4.58
C LYS A 85 4.67 10.21 -5.71
N HIS A 86 4.55 8.88 -5.75
CA HIS A 86 5.13 8.09 -6.83
C HIS A 86 4.45 8.36 -8.17
N VAL A 87 3.12 8.34 -8.19
CA VAL A 87 2.33 8.47 -9.43
C VAL A 87 2.30 9.91 -9.94
N MET A 88 2.02 10.86 -9.07
CA MET A 88 1.78 12.26 -9.47
C MET A 88 3.06 13.10 -9.52
N HIS A 89 4.04 12.81 -8.67
CA HIS A 89 5.26 13.61 -8.55
C HIS A 89 6.51 12.91 -9.04
N GLY A 90 6.37 11.69 -9.56
CA GLY A 90 7.49 10.96 -10.14
C GLY A 90 8.53 10.50 -9.14
N LYS A 91 8.18 10.38 -7.87
CA LYS A 91 9.13 9.91 -6.86
C LYS A 91 9.56 8.48 -7.19
N PRO A 92 10.89 8.18 -7.23
CA PRO A 92 11.38 6.86 -7.62
C PRO A 92 10.80 5.73 -6.77
N ALA A 93 10.49 4.60 -7.41
CA ALA A 93 9.89 3.46 -6.73
C ALA A 93 10.73 2.97 -5.56
N VAL A 94 12.06 2.92 -5.72
CA VAL A 94 12.97 2.47 -4.67
C VAL A 94 12.83 3.31 -3.39
N GLU A 95 12.76 4.63 -3.54
CA GLU A 95 12.61 5.54 -2.40
C GLU A 95 11.25 5.37 -1.72
N VAL A 96 10.20 5.22 -2.52
CA VAL A 96 8.85 5.00 -1.98
C VAL A 96 8.77 3.67 -1.24
N ILE A 97 9.39 2.63 -1.78
CA ILE A 97 9.45 1.31 -1.14
C ILE A 97 10.20 1.38 0.20
N ASP A 98 11.32 2.11 0.24
CA ASP A 98 12.07 2.31 1.48
C ASP A 98 11.20 3.00 2.53
N GLU A 99 10.44 4.01 2.14
CA GLU A 99 9.53 4.71 3.05
C GLU A 99 8.38 3.82 3.51
N LEU A 100 7.87 2.96 2.62
CA LEU A 100 6.83 2.00 2.98
C LEU A 100 7.32 1.00 4.01
N GLU A 101 8.54 0.52 3.87
CA GLU A 101 9.12 -0.40 4.85
C GLU A 101 9.23 0.24 6.23
N VAL A 102 9.67 1.49 6.29
CA VAL A 102 9.74 2.24 7.55
C VAL A 102 8.35 2.45 8.13
N LEU A 103 7.36 2.78 7.29
CA LEU A 103 5.99 3.01 7.71
C LEU A 103 5.38 1.76 8.36
N PHE A 104 5.50 0.62 7.69
CA PHE A 104 4.97 -0.64 8.22
C PHE A 104 5.67 -1.06 9.51
N ALA A 105 7.00 -0.92 9.57
CA ALA A 105 7.77 -1.24 10.77
C ALA A 105 7.34 -0.38 11.96
N ARG A 106 7.11 0.91 11.72
CA ARG A 106 6.68 1.84 12.77
C ARG A 106 5.30 1.48 13.30
N HIS A 107 4.38 1.14 12.42
CA HIS A 107 3.04 0.71 12.82
C HIS A 107 3.09 -0.61 13.57
N TYR A 108 3.98 -1.51 13.19
CA TYR A 108 4.16 -2.77 13.91
C TYR A 108 4.67 -2.53 15.32
N GLU A 109 5.66 -1.67 15.52
CA GLU A 109 6.19 -1.33 16.83
C GLU A 109 5.09 -0.80 17.74
N LYS A 110 4.24 0.10 17.21
CA LYS A 110 3.11 0.65 17.94
C LYS A 110 2.09 -0.43 18.28
N HIS A 111 1.79 -1.31 17.33
CA HIS A 111 0.87 -2.43 17.54
C HIS A 111 1.37 -3.35 18.66
N ALA A 112 2.66 -3.67 18.65
CA ALA A 112 3.26 -4.53 19.67
C ALA A 112 3.20 -3.89 21.07
N GLU A 113 3.43 -2.57 21.17
CA GLU A 113 3.29 -1.83 22.42
C GLU A 113 1.86 -1.84 22.93
N ASP A 114 0.89 -1.63 22.05
CA ASP A 114 -0.53 -1.58 22.41
C ASP A 114 -1.08 -2.96 22.80
N SER A 115 -0.40 -4.04 22.43
CA SER A 115 -0.84 -5.42 22.71
C SER A 115 -0.36 -5.97 24.05
N VAL A 116 0.49 -5.23 24.75
CA VAL A 116 1.06 -5.66 26.04
C VAL A 116 0.16 -5.31 27.20
#